data_49592a9cc0efe8a8de81b20d645780f2
#
_entry.id   49592a9cc0efe8a8de81b20d645780f2
#
_cell.length_a   1.000
_cell.length_b   1.000
_cell.length_c   1.000
_cell.angle_alpha   90.00
_cell.angle_beta   90.00
_cell.angle_gamma   90.00
#
_symmetry.space_group_name_H-M   'P 1'
#
loop_
_entity.id
_entity.type
_entity.pdbx_description
1 polymer ?
#
loop_
_entity_poly.entity_id
_entity_poly.type
_entity_poly.pdbx_seq_one_letter_code
_entity_poly.pdbx_strand_id
1 'polypeptide(L)'
;MIKPELTATPRLAPGVRLSEKTQQPRVLIAPGREFQLRGPSLEIVQLCDGKHTVQQIAEKLHALYAKAEPQRVTDDLLSYLALLHDQRAIEF
;
A
#
# COMPACT_ATOMS: atom_id res chain seq x y z
N MET A 1 -15.15 -3.49 -5.02
CA MET A 1 -13.82 -3.69 -4.41
C MET A 1 -13.99 -4.12 -2.96
N ILE A 2 -13.12 -5.00 -2.51
CA ILE A 2 -13.17 -5.52 -1.14
C ILE A 2 -12.12 -4.79 -0.30
N LYS A 3 -12.54 -4.13 0.76
CA LYS A 3 -11.61 -3.50 1.69
C LYS A 3 -11.10 -4.52 2.68
N PRO A 4 -9.80 -4.50 3.00
CA PRO A 4 -9.25 -5.46 3.96
C PRO A 4 -9.70 -5.15 5.39
N GLU A 5 -9.67 -6.17 6.23
CA GLU A 5 -9.86 -5.98 7.66
C GLU A 5 -8.58 -5.44 8.30
N LEU A 6 -8.72 -4.78 9.44
CA LEU A 6 -7.55 -4.20 10.12
C LEU A 6 -6.55 -5.26 10.58
N THR A 7 -6.99 -6.50 10.75
CA THR A 7 -6.12 -7.61 11.16
C THR A 7 -5.46 -8.33 9.99
N ALA A 8 -5.81 -7.98 8.75
CA ALA A 8 -5.19 -8.59 7.58
C ALA A 8 -3.74 -8.14 7.44
N THR A 9 -2.91 -9.01 6.86
CA THR A 9 -1.50 -8.72 6.61
C THR A 9 -1.27 -8.69 5.09
N PRO A 10 -1.43 -7.52 4.47
CA PRO A 10 -1.30 -7.43 3.01
C PRO A 10 0.16 -7.68 2.57
N ARG A 11 0.30 -8.30 1.41
CA ARG A 11 1.60 -8.58 0.80
C ARG A 11 1.51 -8.38 -0.70
N LEU A 12 2.65 -8.16 -1.34
CA LEU A 12 2.68 -8.05 -2.80
C LEU A 12 2.34 -9.40 -3.41
N ALA A 13 1.55 -9.38 -4.49
CA ALA A 13 1.17 -10.59 -5.20
C ALA A 13 2.40 -11.19 -5.88
N PRO A 14 2.39 -12.52 -6.19
CA PRO A 14 3.50 -13.15 -6.90
C PRO A 14 3.81 -12.41 -8.22
N GLY A 15 5.10 -12.16 -8.46
CA GLY A 15 5.54 -11.45 -9.65
C GLY A 15 5.44 -9.93 -9.57
N VAL A 16 4.92 -9.39 -8.47
CA VAL A 16 4.84 -7.94 -8.26
C VAL A 16 6.01 -7.52 -7.37
N ARG A 17 6.68 -6.45 -7.76
CA ARG A 17 7.82 -5.94 -7.00
C ARG A 17 7.92 -4.43 -7.06
N LEU A 18 8.55 -3.86 -6.04
CA LEU A 18 8.84 -2.44 -6.00
C LEU A 18 10.14 -2.17 -6.75
N SER A 19 10.14 -1.19 -7.64
CA SER A 19 11.35 -0.78 -8.34
C SER A 19 12.30 -0.09 -7.36
N GLU A 20 13.60 -0.46 -7.44
CA GLU A 20 14.64 0.11 -6.58
C GLU A 20 15.47 1.20 -7.27
N LYS A 21 15.05 1.67 -8.44
CA LYS A 21 15.79 2.72 -9.14
C LYS A 21 15.68 4.02 -8.34
N THR A 22 16.83 4.54 -7.91
CA THR A 22 16.90 5.64 -6.96
C THR A 22 16.64 7.03 -7.55
N GLN A 23 16.67 7.18 -8.87
CA GLN A 23 16.54 8.48 -9.54
C GLN A 23 15.20 8.67 -10.24
N GLN A 24 14.29 7.74 -10.09
CA GLN A 24 13.00 7.76 -10.77
C GLN A 24 11.88 7.76 -9.74
N PRO A 25 10.69 8.27 -10.07
CA PRO A 25 9.53 8.02 -9.21
C PRO A 25 9.44 6.53 -8.94
N ARG A 26 9.18 6.17 -7.70
CA ARG A 26 9.08 4.77 -7.33
C ARG A 26 7.91 4.13 -8.09
N VAL A 27 8.14 2.93 -8.59
CA VAL A 27 7.19 2.25 -9.45
C VAL A 27 6.95 0.84 -8.90
N LEU A 28 5.69 0.45 -8.80
CA LEU A 28 5.32 -0.92 -8.50
C LEU A 28 5.19 -1.65 -9.83
N ILE A 29 6.01 -2.67 -10.02
CA ILE A 29 6.06 -3.42 -11.27
C ILE A 29 5.27 -4.71 -11.11
N ALA A 30 4.26 -4.88 -11.97
CA ALA A 30 3.45 -6.09 -12.04
C ALA A 30 3.55 -6.67 -13.45
N PRO A 31 3.22 -7.96 -13.65
CA PRO A 31 3.22 -8.54 -14.99
C PRO A 31 2.32 -7.75 -15.94
N GLY A 32 2.93 -7.21 -16.98
CA GLY A 32 2.22 -6.46 -18.02
C GLY A 32 1.78 -5.05 -17.66
N ARG A 33 2.13 -4.54 -16.47
CA ARG A 33 1.77 -3.16 -16.10
C ARG A 33 2.66 -2.60 -14.99
N GLU A 34 2.63 -1.29 -14.86
CA GLU A 34 3.37 -0.57 -13.83
C GLU A 34 2.45 0.44 -13.17
N PHE A 35 2.67 0.66 -11.85
CA PHE A 35 1.93 1.65 -11.08
C PHE A 35 2.90 2.68 -10.53
N GLN A 36 2.68 3.95 -10.84
CA GLN A 36 3.51 5.02 -10.27
C GLN A 36 3.06 5.28 -8.84
N LEU A 37 4.02 5.33 -7.92
CA LEU A 37 3.76 5.52 -6.49
C LEU A 37 4.13 6.94 -6.10
N ARG A 38 3.15 7.67 -5.55
CA ARG A 38 3.34 9.05 -5.12
C ARG A 38 2.81 9.23 -3.71
N GLY A 39 3.52 10.06 -2.92
CA GLY A 39 3.12 10.37 -1.56
C GLY A 39 2.93 9.11 -0.72
N PRO A 40 1.79 8.97 -0.03
CA PRO A 40 1.59 7.84 0.88
C PRO A 40 1.55 6.47 0.20
N SER A 41 1.35 6.42 -1.12
CA SER A 41 1.31 5.15 -1.85
C SER A 41 2.61 4.37 -1.71
N LEU A 42 3.75 5.07 -1.72
CA LEU A 42 5.05 4.42 -1.58
C LEU A 42 5.19 3.76 -0.21
N GLU A 43 4.86 4.49 0.86
CA GLU A 43 4.94 3.96 2.22
C GLU A 43 4.00 2.78 2.39
N ILE A 44 2.79 2.86 1.84
CA ILE A 44 1.82 1.77 1.92
C ILE A 44 2.38 0.51 1.27
N VAL A 45 2.92 0.64 0.06
CA VAL A 45 3.45 -0.52 -0.67
C VAL A 45 4.66 -1.11 0.05
N GLN A 46 5.53 -0.27 0.61
CA GLN A 46 6.69 -0.74 1.35
C GLN A 46 6.30 -1.55 2.60
N LEU A 47 5.14 -1.27 3.16
CA LEU A 47 4.64 -1.96 4.34
C LEU A 47 3.78 -3.18 4.00
N CYS A 48 3.52 -3.42 2.71
CA CYS A 48 2.80 -4.62 2.24
C CYS A 48 3.78 -5.79 2.11
N ASP A 49 4.33 -6.22 3.24
CA ASP A 49 5.35 -7.26 3.30
C ASP A 49 4.85 -8.58 3.88
N GLY A 50 3.56 -8.67 4.16
CA GLY A 50 2.97 -9.86 4.78
C GLY A 50 3.24 -9.96 6.28
N LYS A 51 3.92 -8.98 6.87
CA LYS A 51 4.29 -8.97 8.29
C LYS A 51 3.59 -7.87 9.08
N HIS A 52 3.15 -6.80 8.42
CA HIS A 52 2.43 -5.71 9.05
C HIS A 52 0.94 -5.91 8.83
N THR A 53 0.15 -5.72 9.88
CA THR A 53 -1.31 -5.68 9.73
C THR A 53 -1.71 -4.34 9.13
N VAL A 54 -2.93 -4.29 8.57
CA VAL A 54 -3.49 -3.04 8.06
C VAL A 54 -3.51 -1.98 9.16
N GLN A 55 -3.85 -2.38 10.39
CA GLN A 55 -3.85 -1.46 11.52
C GLN A 55 -2.45 -0.88 11.78
N GLN A 56 -1.41 -1.73 11.73
CA GLN A 56 -0.04 -1.26 11.92
C GLN A 56 0.39 -0.30 10.79
N ILE A 57 -0.03 -0.57 9.57
CA ILE A 57 0.23 0.32 8.45
C ILE A 57 -0.45 1.66 8.70
N ALA A 58 -1.71 1.65 9.13
CA ALA A 58 -2.43 2.88 9.46
C ALA A 58 -1.73 3.68 10.54
N GLU A 59 -1.27 3.02 11.61
CA GLU A 59 -0.55 3.68 12.69
C GLU A 59 0.74 4.37 12.20
N LYS A 60 1.49 3.70 11.34
CA LYS A 60 2.70 4.29 10.76
C LYS A 60 2.38 5.49 9.88
N LEU A 61 1.30 5.42 9.10
CA LEU A 61 0.88 6.55 8.28
C LEU A 61 0.41 7.73 9.14
N HIS A 62 -0.29 7.45 10.25
CA HIS A 62 -0.71 8.50 11.18
C HIS A 62 0.51 9.25 11.74
N ALA A 63 1.58 8.53 12.04
CA ALA A 63 2.81 9.15 12.53
C ALA A 63 3.51 9.98 11.45
N LEU A 64 3.55 9.47 10.22
CA LEU A 64 4.19 10.16 9.09
C LEU A 64 3.41 11.38 8.64
N TYR A 65 2.10 11.32 8.70
CA TYR A 65 1.20 12.37 8.24
C TYR A 65 0.38 12.91 9.42
N ALA A 66 1.08 13.34 10.47
CA ALA A 66 0.47 13.75 11.73
C ALA A 66 -0.49 14.94 11.60
N LYS A 67 -0.34 15.75 10.54
CA LYS A 67 -1.21 16.90 10.31
C LYS A 67 -2.52 16.52 9.59
N ALA A 68 -2.59 15.34 9.02
CA ALA A 68 -3.80 14.87 8.35
C ALA A 68 -4.75 14.28 9.37
N GLU A 69 -6.05 14.34 9.06
CA GLU A 69 -7.07 13.73 9.92
C GLU A 69 -6.89 12.21 9.93
N PRO A 70 -6.73 11.57 11.13
CA PRO A 70 -6.47 10.13 11.19
C PRO A 70 -7.52 9.28 10.49
N GLN A 71 -8.81 9.62 10.63
CA GLN A 71 -9.87 8.85 10.00
C GLN A 71 -9.75 8.89 8.47
N ARG A 72 -9.42 10.04 7.93
CA ARG A 72 -9.24 10.18 6.48
C ARG A 72 -8.04 9.37 5.99
N VAL A 73 -6.95 9.39 6.73
CA VAL A 73 -5.76 8.60 6.39
C VAL A 73 -6.10 7.11 6.36
N THR A 74 -6.84 6.64 7.36
CA THR A 74 -7.28 5.25 7.42
C THR A 74 -8.22 4.90 6.26
N ASP A 75 -9.19 5.77 5.97
CA ASP A 75 -10.12 5.55 4.86
C ASP A 75 -9.41 5.48 3.52
N ASP A 76 -8.45 6.39 3.30
CA ASP A 76 -7.66 6.40 2.08
C ASP A 76 -6.79 5.15 1.97
N LEU A 77 -6.21 4.70 3.08
CA LEU A 77 -5.43 3.47 3.11
C LEU A 77 -6.29 2.26 2.70
N LEU A 78 -7.46 2.11 3.31
CA LEU A 78 -8.35 1.00 3.01
C LEU A 78 -8.80 1.02 1.56
N SER A 79 -9.12 2.19 1.03
CA SER A 79 -9.53 2.35 -0.37
C SER A 79 -8.39 2.01 -1.32
N TYR A 80 -7.18 2.44 -0.99
CA TYR A 80 -6.01 2.16 -1.83
C TYR A 80 -5.65 0.67 -1.82
N LEU A 81 -5.70 0.03 -0.66
CA LEU A 81 -5.45 -1.42 -0.58
C LEU A 81 -6.51 -2.20 -1.34
N ALA A 82 -7.77 -1.78 -1.29
CA ALA A 82 -8.84 -2.40 -2.06
C ALA A 82 -8.58 -2.26 -3.56
N LEU A 83 -8.12 -1.09 -4.00
CA LEU A 83 -7.77 -0.87 -5.39
C LEU A 83 -6.62 -1.77 -5.84
N LEU A 84 -5.55 -1.84 -5.05
CA LEU A 84 -4.41 -2.71 -5.38
C LEU A 84 -4.80 -4.18 -5.41
N HIS A 85 -5.66 -4.60 -4.50
CA HIS A 85 -6.19 -5.97 -4.48
C HIS A 85 -7.01 -6.25 -5.74
N ASP A 86 -7.87 -5.31 -6.12
CA ASP A 86 -8.69 -5.44 -7.32
C ASP A 86 -7.84 -5.53 -8.58
N GLN A 87 -6.70 -4.83 -8.60
CA GLN A 87 -5.73 -4.87 -9.69
C GLN A 87 -4.77 -6.07 -9.60
N ARG A 88 -4.97 -6.94 -8.61
CA ARG A 88 -4.14 -8.13 -8.36
C ARG A 88 -2.68 -7.78 -8.08
N ALA A 89 -2.44 -6.62 -7.52
CA ALA A 89 -1.10 -6.18 -7.13
C ALA A 89 -0.73 -6.62 -5.73
N ILE A 90 -1.70 -6.81 -4.86
CA ILE A 90 -1.49 -7.31 -3.49
C ILE A 90 -2.47 -8.43 -3.18
N GLU A 91 -2.13 -9.18 -2.13
CA GLU A 91 -3.00 -10.19 -1.53
C GLU A 91 -3.18 -9.89 -0.04
N PHE A 92 -4.29 -10.28 0.50
CA PHE A 92 -4.55 -10.21 1.94
C PHE A 92 -5.62 -11.20 2.39
#